data_3921634c13fc721bec3b3d2a29d3b3ee
#
_entry.id   3921634c13fc721bec3b3d2a29d3b3ee
#
_cell.length_a   1.000
_cell.length_b   1.000
_cell.length_c   1.000
_cell.angle_alpha   90.00
_cell.angle_beta   90.00
_cell.angle_gamma   90.00
#
_symmetry.space_group_name_H-M   'P 1'
#
loop_
_entity.id
_entity.type
_entity.pdbx_description
1 polymer ?
#
loop_
_entity_poly.entity_id
_entity_poly.type
_entity_poly.pdbx_seq_one_letter_code
_entity_poly.pdbx_strand_id
1 'polypeptide(L)'
;MQLREIQIKIERTGNAFNVSNRAIPPFAFSSVSLKTTTKIPAMPIPKSASPQRPKYYDLNLLHLPMPGLVSIFHRITGVAMFLLLIPAVLFVLQCTLGSEAGFNQWKSIFAQPVVKLIVLGFVWSYLHHLFAGIRYLLLDIHVGTALEPARMSARVVLALGLIATVLVGVRIW
;
A
#
# COMPACT_ATOMS: atom_id res chain seq x y z
N MET A 1 24.25 -18.58 -1.45
CA MET A 1 25.33 -19.45 -1.90
C MET A 1 26.24 -18.78 -2.93
N GLN A 2 25.79 -17.79 -3.71
CA GLN A 2 26.60 -17.08 -4.72
C GLN A 2 27.63 -16.08 -4.19
N LEU A 3 27.44 -15.49 -3.02
CA LEU A 3 28.37 -14.49 -2.46
C LEU A 3 29.69 -15.10 -1.95
N ARG A 4 29.74 -16.36 -1.59
CA ARG A 4 30.97 -17.08 -1.22
C ARG A 4 31.88 -17.38 -2.41
N GLU A 5 31.32 -17.62 -3.57
CA GLU A 5 32.07 -17.86 -4.82
C GLU A 5 32.82 -16.59 -5.29
N ILE A 6 32.24 -15.40 -5.07
CA ILE A 6 32.85 -14.13 -5.45
C ILE A 6 34.05 -13.81 -4.54
N GLN A 7 33.94 -14.10 -3.23
CA GLN A 7 35.04 -13.87 -2.29
C GLN A 7 36.24 -14.77 -2.58
N ILE A 8 36.05 -16.03 -2.93
CA ILE A 8 37.13 -16.99 -3.25
C ILE A 8 37.86 -16.59 -4.55
N LYS A 9 37.15 -15.93 -5.48
CA LYS A 9 37.75 -15.51 -6.75
C LYS A 9 38.63 -14.23 -6.60
N ILE A 10 38.31 -13.38 -5.62
CA ILE A 10 39.11 -12.17 -5.31
C ILE A 10 40.41 -12.53 -4.59
N GLU A 11 40.37 -13.54 -3.71
CA GLU A 11 41.59 -14.01 -3.02
C GLU A 11 42.59 -14.71 -3.94
N ARG A 12 42.16 -15.33 -5.03
CA ARG A 12 43.04 -16.03 -5.99
C ARG A 12 43.81 -15.11 -6.95
N THR A 13 43.40 -13.86 -7.09
CA THR A 13 44.04 -12.92 -8.03
C THR A 13 45.15 -12.06 -7.41
N GLY A 14 45.53 -12.27 -6.14
CA GLY A 14 46.78 -11.83 -5.58
C GLY A 14 47.07 -10.31 -5.62
N ASN A 15 46.07 -9.44 -5.76
CA ASN A 15 46.25 -7.99 -5.66
C ASN A 15 45.72 -7.49 -4.31
N ALA A 16 46.59 -7.61 -3.29
CA ALA A 16 46.43 -6.85 -2.07
C ALA A 16 46.59 -5.36 -2.41
N PHE A 17 45.49 -4.63 -2.50
CA PHE A 17 45.50 -3.18 -2.60
C PHE A 17 45.84 -2.62 -1.22
N ASN A 18 47.18 -2.40 -1.02
CA ASN A 18 47.71 -1.80 0.20
C ASN A 18 47.37 -0.30 0.19
N VAL A 19 46.36 0.09 0.93
CA VAL A 19 46.05 1.50 1.20
C VAL A 19 46.96 1.98 2.32
N SER A 20 48.25 2.22 1.98
CA SER A 20 49.16 2.97 2.84
C SER A 20 49.09 4.45 2.46
N ASN A 21 48.82 5.29 3.44
CA ASN A 21 48.80 6.75 3.42
C ASN A 21 49.86 7.35 2.48
N ARG A 22 49.45 7.83 1.31
CA ARG A 22 50.22 8.82 0.55
C ARG A 22 49.31 9.97 0.17
N ALA A 23 49.74 11.16 0.59
CA ALA A 23 49.16 12.43 0.25
C ALA A 23 48.92 12.54 -1.27
N ILE A 24 47.72 12.93 -1.65
CA ILE A 24 47.30 13.17 -3.04
C ILE A 24 48.08 14.41 -3.53
N PRO A 25 48.97 14.29 -4.52
CA PRO A 25 49.59 15.47 -5.11
C PRO A 25 48.56 16.23 -5.97
N PRO A 26 48.68 17.56 -6.09
CA PRO A 26 47.74 18.35 -6.87
C PRO A 26 47.80 17.97 -8.33
N PHE A 27 46.62 17.88 -8.94
CA PHE A 27 46.37 17.51 -10.33
C PHE A 27 47.29 18.27 -11.30
N ALA A 28 48.30 17.61 -11.83
CA ALA A 28 48.96 18.04 -13.05
C ALA A 28 48.15 17.49 -14.24
N PHE A 29 47.41 18.38 -14.87
CA PHE A 29 46.69 18.09 -16.13
C PHE A 29 47.74 17.99 -17.24
N SER A 30 48.32 16.81 -17.41
CA SER A 30 49.17 16.51 -18.56
C SER A 30 48.24 16.27 -19.76
N SER A 31 48.26 17.20 -20.70
CA SER A 31 47.56 17.13 -21.97
C SER A 31 48.07 15.94 -22.79
N VAL A 32 47.43 14.78 -22.65
CA VAL A 32 47.63 13.65 -23.55
C VAL A 32 46.89 13.97 -24.85
N SER A 33 47.65 14.44 -25.86
CA SER A 33 47.18 14.59 -27.22
C SER A 33 46.88 13.21 -27.84
N LEU A 34 45.69 12.70 -27.72
CA LEU A 34 45.22 11.52 -28.44
C LEU A 34 44.88 11.88 -29.89
N LYS A 35 45.91 11.98 -30.74
CA LYS A 35 45.69 11.85 -32.20
C LYS A 35 45.48 10.38 -32.55
N THR A 36 44.29 9.88 -32.34
CA THR A 36 43.89 8.63 -32.99
C THR A 36 42.52 8.85 -33.61
N THR A 37 42.55 9.31 -34.86
CA THR A 37 41.35 9.34 -35.71
C THR A 37 41.08 7.92 -36.17
N THR A 38 40.60 7.07 -35.27
CA THR A 38 39.96 5.82 -35.65
C THR A 38 38.53 6.15 -35.93
N LYS A 39 38.19 6.28 -37.21
CA LYS A 39 36.82 6.45 -37.71
C LYS A 39 36.09 5.17 -37.38
N ILE A 40 35.50 5.10 -36.17
CA ILE A 40 34.60 4.03 -35.80
C ILE A 40 33.39 4.13 -36.73
N PRO A 41 33.12 3.10 -37.57
CA PRO A 41 31.89 3.13 -38.38
C PRO A 41 30.72 3.23 -37.43
N ALA A 42 29.89 4.27 -37.60
CA ALA A 42 28.67 4.45 -36.84
C ALA A 42 27.80 3.23 -37.07
N MET A 43 27.80 2.28 -36.13
CA MET A 43 26.78 1.25 -36.09
C MET A 43 25.43 1.98 -36.02
N PRO A 44 24.47 1.65 -36.90
CA PRO A 44 23.13 2.16 -36.79
C PRO A 44 22.60 1.72 -35.43
N ILE A 45 22.46 2.68 -34.49
CA ILE A 45 21.79 2.45 -33.22
C ILE A 45 20.39 1.99 -33.59
N PRO A 46 20.00 0.74 -33.32
CA PRO A 46 18.63 0.33 -33.56
C PRO A 46 17.78 1.33 -32.75
N LYS A 47 16.89 2.06 -33.44
CA LYS A 47 15.88 2.91 -32.77
C LYS A 47 15.20 2.00 -31.77
N SER A 48 15.63 2.09 -30.52
CA SER A 48 14.99 1.39 -29.41
C SER A 48 13.53 1.82 -29.49
N ALA A 49 12.70 0.95 -30.02
CA ALA A 49 11.27 1.10 -29.87
C ALA A 49 11.07 1.17 -28.36
N SER A 50 10.78 2.37 -27.85
CA SER A 50 10.48 2.55 -26.44
C SER A 50 9.44 1.49 -26.11
N PRO A 51 9.68 0.60 -25.15
CA PRO A 51 8.71 -0.42 -24.80
C PRO A 51 7.42 0.33 -24.44
N GLN A 52 6.41 0.22 -25.31
CA GLN A 52 5.11 0.80 -25.04
C GLN A 52 4.64 0.14 -23.75
N ARG A 53 4.57 0.94 -22.67
CA ARG A 53 4.01 0.46 -21.41
C ARG A 53 2.61 -0.03 -21.71
N PRO A 54 2.28 -1.29 -21.40
CA PRO A 54 0.93 -1.81 -21.62
C PRO A 54 -0.03 -0.92 -20.83
N LYS A 55 -0.87 -0.18 -21.54
CA LYS A 55 -1.91 0.66 -20.96
C LYS A 55 -3.10 -0.24 -20.68
N TYR A 56 -3.11 -0.85 -19.52
CA TYR A 56 -4.23 -1.68 -19.08
C TYR A 56 -5.24 -0.78 -18.37
N TYR A 57 -6.27 -0.34 -19.09
CA TYR A 57 -7.38 0.46 -18.57
C TYR A 57 -8.61 -0.39 -18.26
N ASP A 58 -8.42 -1.62 -17.81
CA ASP A 58 -9.54 -2.44 -17.39
C ASP A 58 -9.98 -2.02 -15.98
N LEU A 59 -10.96 -1.10 -15.92
CA LEU A 59 -11.59 -0.62 -14.67
C LEU A 59 -12.64 -1.60 -14.13
N ASN A 60 -12.71 -2.81 -14.67
CA ASN A 60 -13.63 -3.82 -14.19
C ASN A 60 -13.19 -4.31 -12.80
N LEU A 61 -13.91 -3.90 -11.76
CA LEU A 61 -13.66 -4.28 -10.36
C LEU A 61 -13.62 -5.80 -10.15
N LEU A 62 -14.29 -6.57 -11.02
CA LEU A 62 -14.33 -8.03 -10.96
C LEU A 62 -13.00 -8.69 -11.38
N HIS A 63 -12.18 -8.00 -12.17
CA HIS A 63 -10.87 -8.48 -12.61
C HIS A 63 -9.72 -7.98 -11.73
N LEU A 64 -10.00 -7.14 -10.71
CA LEU A 64 -8.97 -6.65 -9.80
C LEU A 64 -8.46 -7.78 -8.89
N PRO A 65 -7.14 -7.86 -8.68
CA PRO A 65 -6.60 -8.77 -7.69
C PRO A 65 -7.10 -8.40 -6.28
N MET A 66 -7.34 -9.39 -5.41
CA MET A 66 -7.86 -9.19 -4.05
C MET A 66 -7.16 -8.08 -3.24
N PRO A 67 -5.83 -7.93 -3.28
CA PRO A 67 -5.16 -6.82 -2.60
C PRO A 67 -5.55 -5.45 -3.13
N GLY A 68 -5.82 -5.33 -4.44
CA GLY A 68 -6.31 -4.10 -5.06
C GLY A 68 -7.71 -3.73 -4.59
N LEU A 69 -8.61 -4.71 -4.50
CA LEU A 69 -9.97 -4.52 -4.01
C LEU A 69 -9.99 -4.00 -2.55
N VAL A 70 -9.20 -4.62 -1.66
CA VAL A 70 -9.04 -4.16 -0.27
C VAL A 70 -8.51 -2.72 -0.21
N SER A 71 -7.57 -2.36 -1.10
CA SER A 71 -7.03 -1.00 -1.18
C SER A 71 -8.10 0.03 -1.55
N ILE A 72 -8.94 -0.28 -2.52
CA ILE A 72 -10.03 0.62 -2.94
C ILE A 72 -11.05 0.77 -1.82
N PHE A 73 -11.50 -0.33 -1.22
CA PHE A 73 -12.46 -0.29 -0.12
C PHE A 73 -11.90 0.44 1.10
N HIS A 74 -10.63 0.26 1.45
CA HIS A 74 -10.01 1.01 2.53
C HIS A 74 -10.07 2.52 2.31
N ARG A 75 -9.82 3.00 1.08
CA ARG A 75 -9.93 4.43 0.74
C ARG A 75 -11.38 4.92 0.79
N ILE A 76 -12.31 4.18 0.19
CA ILE A 76 -13.73 4.55 0.18
C ILE A 76 -14.28 4.60 1.61
N THR A 77 -14.00 3.57 2.42
CA THR A 77 -14.47 3.54 3.82
C THR A 77 -13.83 4.65 4.66
N GLY A 78 -12.55 5.00 4.43
CA GLY A 78 -11.91 6.13 5.09
C GLY A 78 -12.61 7.46 4.78
N VAL A 79 -12.90 7.73 3.52
CA VAL A 79 -13.65 8.92 3.09
C VAL A 79 -15.06 8.93 3.67
N ALA A 80 -15.77 7.81 3.61
CA ALA A 80 -17.12 7.69 4.16
C ALA A 80 -17.16 7.92 5.68
N MET A 81 -16.18 7.39 6.41
CA MET A 81 -16.07 7.61 7.85
C MET A 81 -15.81 9.09 8.18
N PHE A 82 -14.90 9.72 7.47
CA PHE A 82 -14.55 11.11 7.73
C PHE A 82 -15.68 12.07 7.38
N LEU A 83 -16.29 11.93 6.19
CA LEU A 83 -17.29 12.87 5.70
C LEU A 83 -18.72 12.59 6.20
N LEU A 84 -19.06 11.35 6.48
CA LEU A 84 -20.43 10.97 6.84
C LEU A 84 -20.53 10.50 8.29
N LEU A 85 -19.70 9.54 8.72
CA LEU A 85 -19.86 8.93 10.04
C LEU A 85 -19.52 9.90 11.16
N ILE A 86 -18.39 10.60 11.08
CA ILE A 86 -17.99 11.54 12.15
C ILE A 86 -19.02 12.66 12.34
N PRO A 87 -19.44 13.40 11.30
CA PRO A 87 -20.47 14.42 11.46
C PRO A 87 -21.81 13.86 11.95
N ALA A 88 -22.23 12.68 11.45
CA ALA A 88 -23.46 12.05 11.88
C ALA A 88 -23.43 11.68 13.37
N VAL A 89 -22.33 11.08 13.84
CA VAL A 89 -22.16 10.73 15.27
C VAL A 89 -22.17 11.98 16.14
N LEU A 90 -21.45 13.03 15.74
CA LEU A 90 -21.44 14.30 16.51
C LEU A 90 -22.82 14.94 16.55
N PHE A 91 -23.54 14.95 15.44
CA PHE A 91 -24.90 15.48 15.38
C PHE A 91 -25.87 14.70 16.27
N VAL A 92 -25.87 13.36 16.19
CA VAL A 92 -26.69 12.51 17.05
C VAL A 92 -26.33 12.72 18.52
N LEU A 93 -25.04 12.78 18.83
CA LEU A 93 -24.55 13.01 20.19
C LEU A 93 -25.06 14.35 20.74
N GLN A 94 -24.94 15.42 19.97
CA GLN A 94 -25.48 16.75 20.34
C GLN A 94 -26.98 16.70 20.61
N CYS A 95 -27.75 16.02 19.75
CA CYS A 95 -29.20 15.93 19.91
C CYS A 95 -29.60 15.06 21.12
N THR A 96 -28.85 14.01 21.42
CA THR A 96 -29.17 13.09 22.52
C THR A 96 -28.76 13.59 23.89
N LEU A 97 -27.66 14.37 23.96
CA LEU A 97 -27.18 14.95 25.22
C LEU A 97 -27.92 16.24 25.63
N GLY A 98 -28.59 16.89 24.68
CA GLY A 98 -29.24 18.18 24.90
C GLY A 98 -30.56 18.08 25.68
N SER A 99 -31.29 16.98 25.61
CA SER A 99 -32.57 16.79 26.30
C SER A 99 -33.00 15.32 26.35
N GLU A 100 -33.78 14.97 27.38
CA GLU A 100 -34.40 13.64 27.51
C GLU A 100 -35.37 13.34 26.35
N ALA A 101 -36.08 14.35 25.89
CA ALA A 101 -36.95 14.23 24.72
C ALA A 101 -36.16 13.88 23.46
N GLY A 102 -35.01 14.52 23.22
CA GLY A 102 -34.08 14.22 22.13
C GLY A 102 -33.57 12.79 22.20
N PHE A 103 -33.15 12.33 23.37
CA PHE A 103 -32.71 10.95 23.56
C PHE A 103 -33.79 9.94 23.20
N ASN A 104 -35.03 10.12 23.68
CA ASN A 104 -36.15 9.23 23.39
C ASN A 104 -36.52 9.23 21.90
N GLN A 105 -36.43 10.37 21.22
CA GLN A 105 -36.68 10.48 19.79
C GLN A 105 -35.63 9.67 19.00
N TRP A 106 -34.31 9.86 19.30
CA TRP A 106 -33.26 9.11 18.62
C TRP A 106 -33.31 7.61 18.91
N LYS A 107 -33.67 7.21 20.12
CA LYS A 107 -33.90 5.82 20.48
C LYS A 107 -34.98 5.19 19.57
N SER A 108 -36.09 5.89 19.30
CA SER A 108 -37.13 5.40 18.39
C SER A 108 -36.67 5.33 16.93
N ILE A 109 -35.85 6.29 16.47
CA ILE A 109 -35.26 6.29 15.13
C ILE A 109 -34.30 5.08 14.96
N PHE A 110 -33.42 4.82 15.92
CA PHE A 110 -32.50 3.68 15.88
C PHE A 110 -33.20 2.32 16.03
N ALA A 111 -34.44 2.27 16.51
CA ALA A 111 -35.23 1.07 16.53
C ALA A 111 -35.76 0.65 15.14
N GLN A 112 -35.75 1.57 14.18
CA GLN A 112 -36.27 1.28 12.82
C GLN A 112 -35.29 0.36 12.04
N PRO A 113 -35.78 -0.66 11.32
CA PRO A 113 -34.96 -1.64 10.63
C PRO A 113 -34.07 -1.01 9.55
N VAL A 114 -34.56 -0.01 8.83
CA VAL A 114 -33.76 0.70 7.80
C VAL A 114 -32.57 1.43 8.42
N VAL A 115 -32.79 2.08 9.57
CA VAL A 115 -31.70 2.79 10.28
C VAL A 115 -30.69 1.79 10.82
N LYS A 116 -31.12 0.65 11.34
CA LYS A 116 -30.22 -0.44 11.77
C LYS A 116 -29.35 -0.94 10.62
N LEU A 117 -29.88 -1.08 9.40
CA LEU A 117 -29.11 -1.46 8.22
C LEU A 117 -28.08 -0.39 7.84
N ILE A 118 -28.43 0.89 7.91
CA ILE A 118 -27.48 2.00 7.66
C ILE A 118 -26.36 1.97 8.70
N VAL A 119 -26.70 1.83 9.98
CA VAL A 119 -25.72 1.70 11.07
C VAL A 119 -24.82 0.49 10.84
N LEU A 120 -25.37 -0.64 10.42
CA LEU A 120 -24.60 -1.84 10.10
C LEU A 120 -23.61 -1.61 8.94
N GLY A 121 -24.01 -0.83 7.93
CA GLY A 121 -23.12 -0.38 6.85
C GLY A 121 -21.95 0.46 7.34
N PHE A 122 -22.20 1.37 8.28
CA PHE A 122 -21.11 2.14 8.93
C PHE A 122 -20.23 1.27 9.84
N VAL A 123 -20.80 0.31 10.55
CA VAL A 123 -20.04 -0.67 11.35
C VAL A 123 -19.14 -1.49 10.44
N TRP A 124 -19.63 -1.97 9.30
CA TRP A 124 -18.79 -2.66 8.32
C TRP A 124 -17.68 -1.75 7.79
N SER A 125 -17.99 -0.50 7.44
CA SER A 125 -16.98 0.47 6.97
C SER A 125 -15.88 0.66 8.01
N TYR A 126 -16.24 0.81 9.28
CA TYR A 126 -15.28 0.96 10.37
C TYR A 126 -14.42 -0.29 10.56
N LEU A 127 -15.04 -1.47 10.65
CA LEU A 127 -14.33 -2.74 10.87
C LEU A 127 -13.42 -3.09 9.68
N HIS A 128 -13.92 -2.91 8.45
CA HIS A 128 -13.10 -3.13 7.25
C HIS A 128 -11.91 -2.17 7.21
N HIS A 129 -12.14 -0.89 7.49
CA HIS A 129 -11.09 0.12 7.51
C HIS A 129 -10.03 -0.20 8.57
N LEU A 130 -10.44 -0.62 9.77
CA LEU A 130 -9.54 -1.01 10.85
C LEU A 130 -8.67 -2.21 10.46
N PHE A 131 -9.27 -3.31 9.99
CA PHE A 131 -8.52 -4.52 9.63
C PHE A 131 -7.62 -4.29 8.41
N ALA A 132 -8.09 -3.52 7.41
CA ALA A 132 -7.26 -3.15 6.27
C ALA A 132 -6.10 -2.22 6.70
N GLY A 133 -6.35 -1.28 7.62
CA GLY A 133 -5.31 -0.42 8.19
C GLY A 133 -4.22 -1.22 8.90
N ILE A 134 -4.59 -2.17 9.78
CA ILE A 134 -3.63 -3.07 10.43
C ILE A 134 -2.82 -3.84 9.39
N ARG A 135 -3.48 -4.37 8.35
CA ARG A 135 -2.78 -5.05 7.26
C ARG A 135 -1.76 -4.15 6.57
N TYR A 136 -2.09 -2.89 6.29
CA TYR A 136 -1.15 -1.95 5.66
C TYR A 136 0.04 -1.63 6.56
N LEU A 137 -0.17 -1.49 7.87
CA LEU A 137 0.93 -1.32 8.82
C LEU A 137 1.88 -2.54 8.83
N LEU A 138 1.33 -3.76 8.74
CA LEU A 138 2.14 -4.98 8.62
C LEU A 138 2.93 -5.02 7.31
N LEU A 139 2.34 -4.61 6.20
CA LEU A 139 3.04 -4.53 4.91
C LEU A 139 4.14 -3.46 4.92
N ASP A 140 3.96 -2.37 5.64
CA ASP A 140 4.94 -1.28 5.78
C ASP A 140 6.22 -1.75 6.49
N ILE A 141 6.08 -2.62 7.49
CA ILE A 141 7.21 -3.29 8.14
C ILE A 141 7.68 -4.55 7.39
N HIS A 142 7.33 -4.69 6.10
CA HIS A 142 7.73 -5.77 5.19
C HIS A 142 7.23 -7.18 5.57
N VAL A 143 6.21 -7.30 6.42
CA VAL A 143 5.59 -8.58 6.77
C VAL A 143 4.52 -8.94 5.73
N GLY A 144 4.67 -10.10 5.09
CA GLY A 144 3.69 -10.63 4.14
C GLY A 144 3.66 -9.93 2.78
N THR A 145 4.78 -9.35 2.33
CA THR A 145 4.90 -8.63 1.05
C THR A 145 4.94 -9.53 -0.18
N ALA A 146 5.26 -10.83 -0.03
CA ALA A 146 5.23 -11.77 -1.14
C ALA A 146 3.80 -11.94 -1.69
N LEU A 147 3.67 -12.31 -2.96
CA LEU A 147 2.39 -12.33 -3.69
C LEU A 147 1.32 -13.20 -3.00
N GLU A 148 1.66 -14.42 -2.59
CA GLU A 148 0.71 -15.33 -1.96
C GLU A 148 0.28 -14.88 -0.55
N PRO A 149 1.18 -14.53 0.39
CA PRO A 149 0.80 -13.95 1.67
C PRO A 149 -0.03 -12.66 1.53
N ALA A 150 0.29 -11.80 0.55
CA ALA A 150 -0.47 -10.58 0.30
C ALA A 150 -1.91 -10.85 -0.18
N ARG A 151 -2.13 -11.90 -0.99
CA ARG A 151 -3.46 -12.35 -1.40
C ARG A 151 -4.23 -12.96 -0.23
N MET A 152 -3.58 -13.80 0.56
CA MET A 152 -4.19 -14.42 1.74
C MET A 152 -4.62 -13.38 2.76
N SER A 153 -3.73 -12.46 3.15
CA SER A 153 -4.06 -11.39 4.09
C SER A 153 -5.21 -10.50 3.62
N ALA A 154 -5.32 -10.23 2.32
CA ALA A 154 -6.44 -9.49 1.77
C ALA A 154 -7.79 -10.23 1.94
N ARG A 155 -7.81 -11.56 1.67
CA ARG A 155 -9.01 -12.38 1.91
C ARG A 155 -9.39 -12.42 3.38
N VAL A 156 -8.41 -12.57 4.27
CA VAL A 156 -8.63 -12.57 5.72
C VAL A 156 -9.25 -11.26 6.19
N VAL A 157 -8.76 -10.11 5.72
CA VAL A 157 -9.33 -8.79 6.06
C VAL A 157 -10.80 -8.68 5.66
N LEU A 158 -11.15 -9.09 4.43
CA LEU A 158 -12.53 -9.06 3.96
C LEU A 158 -13.43 -9.99 4.79
N ALA A 159 -12.96 -11.21 5.06
CA ALA A 159 -13.69 -12.19 5.86
C ALA A 159 -13.91 -11.71 7.30
N LEU A 160 -12.86 -11.22 7.96
CA LEU A 160 -12.94 -10.68 9.33
C LEU A 160 -13.88 -9.49 9.42
N GLY A 161 -13.80 -8.55 8.47
CA GLY A 161 -14.70 -7.40 8.41
C GLY A 161 -16.16 -7.82 8.28
N LEU A 162 -16.46 -8.80 7.42
CA LEU A 162 -17.80 -9.30 7.23
C LEU A 162 -18.31 -10.09 8.45
N ILE A 163 -17.54 -11.03 8.95
CA ILE A 163 -17.90 -11.85 10.13
C ILE A 163 -18.16 -10.96 11.35
N ALA A 164 -17.26 -10.03 11.63
CA ALA A 164 -17.43 -9.11 12.75
C ALA A 164 -18.67 -8.23 12.59
N THR A 165 -18.99 -7.78 11.38
CA THR A 165 -20.21 -7.02 11.09
C THR A 165 -21.46 -7.86 11.33
N VAL A 166 -21.49 -9.12 10.89
CA VAL A 166 -22.61 -10.04 11.12
C VAL A 166 -22.81 -10.27 12.62
N LEU A 167 -21.73 -10.49 13.39
CA LEU A 167 -21.82 -10.67 14.84
C LEU A 167 -22.42 -9.43 15.54
N VAL A 168 -22.01 -8.23 15.13
CA VAL A 168 -22.62 -6.99 15.63
C VAL A 168 -24.09 -6.89 15.19
N GLY A 169 -24.40 -7.26 13.94
CA GLY A 169 -25.78 -7.28 13.43
C GLY A 169 -26.70 -8.15 14.25
N VAL A 170 -26.27 -9.36 14.59
CA VAL A 170 -27.04 -10.29 15.46
C VAL A 170 -27.28 -9.70 16.85
N ARG A 171 -26.39 -8.85 17.35
CA ARG A 171 -26.55 -8.19 18.67
C ARG A 171 -27.50 -6.99 18.63
N ILE A 172 -27.58 -6.31 17.49
CA ILE A 172 -28.42 -5.10 17.32
C ILE A 172 -29.87 -5.49 16.99
N TRP A 173 -30.08 -6.67 16.39
CA TRP A 173 -31.40 -7.16 15.99
C TRP A 173 -32.09 -7.89 17.11
#